data_cc950a6e04d4fd2deda57437b8f79629
#
_entry.id   cc950a6e04d4fd2deda57437b8f79629
#
_cell.length_a   1.000
_cell.length_b   1.000
_cell.length_c   1.000
_cell.angle_alpha   90.00
_cell.angle_beta   90.00
_cell.angle_gamma   90.00
#
_symmetry.space_group_name_H-M   'P 1'
#
loop_
_entity.id
_entity.type
_entity.pdbx_description
1 polymer ?
#
loop_
_entity_poly.entity_id
_entity_poly.type
_entity_poly.pdbx_seq_one_letter_code
_entity_poly.pdbx_strand_id
1 'polypeptide(L)'
;VKEYQRLKTEEQRLLGWSAKRELSKINYRIHTDAIKQNLIPMEVTPIQASIIYANEADVLNVAMFGMTAKQWRETNPELKGNIRDYATINELICLSNMENLNAVFIEQNMSQRERLVKLNQIAIHQMSILESDDNQNRKLLKD
;
A
#
# COMPACT_ATOMS: atom_id res chain seq x y z
N VAL A 1 -26.58 16.95 22.75
CA VAL A 1 -25.20 16.91 23.17
C VAL A 1 -24.50 15.65 22.67
N LYS A 2 -25.07 14.47 22.90
CA LYS A 2 -24.52 13.19 22.39
C LYS A 2 -24.49 13.13 20.86
N GLU A 3 -25.53 13.64 20.22
CA GLU A 3 -25.65 13.66 18.78
C GLU A 3 -24.64 14.61 18.12
N TYR A 4 -24.39 15.77 18.72
CA TYR A 4 -23.38 16.69 18.25
C TYR A 4 -21.98 16.09 18.34
N GLN A 5 -21.67 15.39 19.44
CA GLN A 5 -20.38 14.73 19.62
C GLN A 5 -20.19 13.58 18.61
N ARG A 6 -21.24 12.82 18.33
CA ARG A 6 -21.23 11.75 17.34
C ARG A 6 -20.93 12.30 15.94
N LEU A 7 -21.59 13.38 15.55
CA LEU A 7 -21.40 14.02 14.25
C LEU A 7 -19.97 14.58 14.11
N LYS A 8 -19.44 15.17 15.17
CA LYS A 8 -18.07 15.69 15.18
C LYS A 8 -17.04 14.57 15.05
N THR A 9 -17.24 13.46 15.74
CA THR A 9 -16.39 12.26 15.64
C THR A 9 -16.42 11.68 14.24
N GLU A 10 -17.61 11.60 13.65
CA GLU A 10 -17.79 11.10 12.27
C GLU A 10 -17.10 12.02 11.26
N GLU A 11 -17.22 13.33 11.43
CA GLU A 11 -16.54 14.32 10.58
C GLU A 11 -15.02 14.18 10.67
N GLN A 12 -14.47 14.02 11.86
CA GLN A 12 -13.03 13.79 12.07
C GLN A 12 -12.57 12.49 11.44
N ARG A 13 -13.36 11.44 11.51
CA ARG A 13 -13.08 10.16 10.88
C ARG A 13 -13.01 10.31 9.36
N LEU A 14 -13.96 11.02 8.76
CA LEU A 14 -14.01 11.26 7.32
C LEU A 14 -12.82 12.12 6.86
N LEU A 15 -12.42 13.12 7.64
CA LEU A 15 -11.25 13.95 7.35
C LEU A 15 -9.97 13.11 7.41
N GLY A 16 -9.86 12.21 8.39
CA GLY A 16 -8.74 11.28 8.49
C GLY A 16 -8.64 10.36 7.29
N TRP A 17 -9.78 9.85 6.81
CA TRP A 17 -9.88 9.05 5.60
C TRP A 17 -9.38 9.81 4.36
N SER A 18 -9.83 11.06 4.19
CA SER A 18 -9.42 11.91 3.08
C SER A 18 -7.93 12.20 3.08
N ALA A 19 -7.35 12.50 4.25
CA ALA A 19 -5.92 12.76 4.40
C ALA A 19 -5.09 11.51 4.04
N LYS A 20 -5.50 10.33 4.51
CA LYS A 20 -4.83 9.07 4.20
C LYS A 20 -4.91 8.74 2.71
N ARG A 21 -6.06 8.99 2.10
CA ARG A 21 -6.26 8.77 0.67
C ARG A 21 -5.35 9.66 -0.18
N GLU A 22 -5.24 10.94 0.17
CA GLU A 22 -4.35 11.88 -0.53
C GLU A 22 -2.88 11.48 -0.36
N LEU A 23 -2.48 11.08 0.83
CA LEU A 23 -1.13 10.60 1.10
C LEU A 23 -0.80 9.35 0.28
N SER A 24 -1.74 8.42 0.18
CA SER A 24 -1.62 7.22 -0.63
C SER A 24 -1.43 7.54 -2.12
N LYS A 25 -2.17 8.52 -2.65
CA LYS A 25 -2.02 8.98 -4.03
C LYS A 25 -0.64 9.59 -4.28
N ILE A 26 -0.13 10.39 -3.36
CA ILE A 26 1.19 11.02 -3.46
C ILE A 26 2.28 9.94 -3.46
N ASN A 27 2.20 8.99 -2.55
CA ASN A 27 3.18 7.89 -2.47
C ASN A 27 3.15 7.00 -3.71
N TYR A 28 1.98 6.76 -4.27
CA TYR A 28 1.84 6.04 -5.54
C TYR A 28 2.57 6.78 -6.68
N ARG A 29 2.42 8.09 -6.75
CA ARG A 29 3.10 8.92 -7.75
C ARG A 29 4.61 8.92 -7.57
N ILE A 30 5.08 9.01 -6.34
CA ILE A 30 6.52 8.93 -6.00
C ILE A 30 7.08 7.59 -6.46
N HIS A 31 6.37 6.50 -6.19
CA HIS A 31 6.77 5.15 -6.58
C HIS A 31 6.81 4.98 -8.09
N THR A 32 5.76 5.38 -8.80
CA THR A 32 5.69 5.26 -10.27
C THR A 32 6.74 6.14 -10.95
N ASP A 33 7.05 7.31 -10.39
CA ASP A 33 8.11 8.17 -10.92
C ASP A 33 9.49 7.52 -10.75
N ALA A 34 9.76 6.92 -9.60
CA ALA A 34 11.02 6.20 -9.35
C ALA A 34 11.21 5.04 -10.34
N ILE A 35 10.14 4.30 -10.63
CA ILE A 35 10.15 3.23 -11.63
C ILE A 35 10.49 3.83 -13.00
N LYS A 36 9.79 4.90 -13.38
CA LYS A 36 10.00 5.56 -14.68
C LYS A 36 11.43 6.03 -14.87
N GLN A 37 12.00 6.67 -13.84
CA GLN A 37 13.34 7.26 -13.93
C GLN A 37 14.47 6.23 -13.87
N ASN A 38 14.29 5.15 -13.15
CA ASN A 38 15.39 4.22 -12.84
C ASN A 38 15.25 2.84 -13.49
N LEU A 39 14.05 2.38 -13.78
CA LEU A 39 13.81 1.01 -14.25
C LEU A 39 13.35 0.93 -15.70
N ILE A 40 12.78 2.00 -16.26
CA ILE A 40 12.29 1.99 -17.64
C ILE A 40 13.35 2.60 -18.57
N PRO A 41 13.94 1.80 -19.48
CA PRO A 41 14.88 2.34 -20.50
C PRO A 41 14.16 3.30 -21.46
N MET A 42 14.89 4.26 -21.99
CA MET A 42 14.34 5.29 -22.88
C MET A 42 13.80 4.74 -24.21
N GLU A 43 14.25 3.57 -24.63
CA GLU A 43 13.94 2.98 -25.94
C GLU A 43 12.88 1.86 -25.89
N VAL A 44 12.09 1.77 -24.82
CA VAL A 44 11.07 0.73 -24.72
C VAL A 44 9.72 1.20 -25.28
N THR A 45 8.95 0.25 -25.79
CA THR A 45 7.58 0.51 -26.26
C THR A 45 6.65 0.74 -25.05
N PRO A 46 5.48 1.40 -25.25
CA PRO A 46 4.48 1.53 -24.19
C PRO A 46 4.05 0.19 -23.58
N ILE A 47 3.98 -0.88 -24.36
CA ILE A 47 3.62 -2.22 -23.88
C ILE A 47 4.71 -2.76 -22.94
N GLN A 48 5.98 -2.62 -23.33
CA GLN A 48 7.12 -3.04 -22.49
C GLN A 48 7.17 -2.27 -21.17
N ALA A 49 6.95 -0.95 -21.23
CA ALA A 49 6.88 -0.12 -20.03
C ALA A 49 5.77 -0.58 -19.10
N SER A 50 4.59 -0.87 -19.63
CA SER A 50 3.43 -1.39 -18.91
C SER A 50 3.76 -2.66 -18.12
N ILE A 51 4.54 -3.58 -18.71
CA ILE A 51 4.97 -4.82 -18.06
C ILE A 51 5.88 -4.52 -16.86
N ILE A 52 6.81 -3.57 -17.02
CA ILE A 52 7.70 -3.19 -15.92
C ILE A 52 6.91 -2.60 -14.75
N TYR A 53 5.97 -1.71 -15.01
CA TYR A 53 5.10 -1.15 -13.97
C TYR A 53 4.28 -2.24 -13.27
N ALA A 54 3.73 -3.19 -14.01
CA ALA A 54 2.96 -4.29 -13.44
C ALA A 54 3.81 -5.17 -12.55
N ASN A 55 5.04 -5.51 -12.97
CA ASN A 55 5.96 -6.32 -12.19
C ASN A 55 6.35 -5.62 -10.88
N GLU A 56 6.57 -4.32 -10.90
CA GLU A 56 6.89 -3.55 -9.70
C GLU A 56 5.69 -3.43 -8.75
N ALA A 57 4.48 -3.30 -9.28
CA ALA A 57 3.27 -3.34 -8.47
C ALA A 57 3.12 -4.71 -7.79
N ASP A 58 3.46 -5.79 -8.48
CA ASP A 58 3.42 -7.15 -7.93
C ASP A 58 4.45 -7.37 -6.82
N VAL A 59 5.60 -6.72 -6.87
CA VAL A 59 6.57 -6.76 -5.75
C VAL A 59 5.90 -6.30 -4.47
N LEU A 60 5.16 -5.19 -4.51
CA LEU A 60 4.45 -4.68 -3.35
C LEU A 60 3.30 -5.59 -2.92
N ASN A 61 2.54 -6.11 -3.88
CA ASN A 61 1.43 -7.02 -3.58
C ASN A 61 1.92 -8.31 -2.91
N VAL A 62 3.00 -8.89 -3.41
CA VAL A 62 3.60 -10.10 -2.82
C VAL A 62 4.18 -9.80 -1.44
N ALA A 63 4.86 -8.66 -1.29
CA ALA A 63 5.44 -8.26 0.00
C ALA A 63 4.39 -8.04 1.08
N MET A 64 3.23 -7.49 0.71
CA MET A 64 2.15 -7.15 1.65
C MET A 64 1.14 -8.28 1.82
N PHE A 65 0.67 -8.87 0.72
CA PHE A 65 -0.45 -9.80 0.70
C PHE A 65 -0.05 -11.25 0.41
N GLY A 66 1.20 -11.49 0.05
CA GLY A 66 1.70 -12.83 -0.27
C GLY A 66 1.28 -13.35 -1.63
N MET A 67 0.70 -12.51 -2.49
CA MET A 67 0.23 -12.92 -3.81
C MET A 67 0.27 -11.75 -4.80
N THR A 68 0.36 -12.10 -6.09
CA THR A 68 0.26 -11.12 -7.17
C THR A 68 -1.20 -10.73 -7.43
N ALA A 69 -1.43 -9.64 -8.16
CA ALA A 69 -2.77 -9.24 -8.58
C ALA A 69 -3.48 -10.34 -9.37
N LYS A 70 -2.74 -11.02 -10.24
CA LYS A 70 -3.27 -12.13 -11.05
C LYS A 70 -3.70 -13.29 -10.16
N GLN A 71 -2.86 -13.70 -9.21
CA GLN A 71 -3.17 -14.78 -8.26
C GLN A 71 -4.42 -14.46 -7.44
N TRP A 72 -4.53 -13.23 -6.98
CA TRP A 72 -5.71 -12.78 -6.23
C TRP A 72 -6.97 -12.88 -7.07
N ARG A 73 -6.91 -12.44 -8.32
CA ARG A 73 -8.06 -12.48 -9.24
C ARG A 73 -8.49 -13.91 -9.54
N GLU A 74 -7.55 -14.81 -9.74
CA GLU A 74 -7.82 -16.24 -9.96
C GLU A 74 -8.47 -16.90 -8.74
N THR A 75 -8.07 -16.47 -7.54
CA THR A 75 -8.63 -16.99 -6.27
C THR A 75 -9.98 -16.37 -5.93
N ASN A 76 -10.28 -15.18 -6.46
CA ASN A 76 -11.50 -14.43 -6.15
C ASN A 76 -12.23 -13.99 -7.44
N PRO A 77 -12.62 -14.94 -8.30
CA PRO A 77 -13.20 -14.61 -9.62
C PRO A 77 -14.53 -13.88 -9.54
N GLU A 78 -15.25 -13.99 -8.42
CA GLU A 78 -16.57 -13.39 -8.22
C GLU A 78 -16.48 -11.94 -7.72
N LEU A 79 -15.31 -11.51 -7.22
CA LEU A 79 -15.13 -10.17 -6.69
C LEU A 79 -14.74 -9.20 -7.79
N LYS A 80 -15.34 -8.01 -7.77
CA LYS A 80 -15.00 -6.93 -8.68
C LYS A 80 -13.86 -6.09 -8.09
N GLY A 81 -13.08 -5.46 -8.95
CA GLY A 81 -11.99 -4.59 -8.52
C GLY A 81 -10.67 -5.32 -8.38
N ASN A 82 -9.83 -4.85 -7.47
CA ASN A 82 -8.50 -5.39 -7.24
C ASN A 82 -8.26 -5.65 -5.75
N ILE A 83 -7.12 -6.24 -5.42
CA ILE A 83 -6.77 -6.62 -4.07
C ILE A 83 -6.80 -5.43 -3.09
N ARG A 84 -6.44 -4.23 -3.54
CA ARG A 84 -6.43 -3.02 -2.69
C ARG A 84 -7.83 -2.59 -2.28
N ASP A 85 -8.84 -2.87 -3.09
CA ASP A 85 -10.24 -2.52 -2.79
C ASP A 85 -10.77 -3.28 -1.58
N TYR A 86 -10.17 -4.41 -1.26
CA TYR A 86 -10.56 -5.28 -0.13
C TYR A 86 -9.55 -5.24 1.03
N ALA A 87 -8.55 -4.38 0.94
CA ALA A 87 -7.56 -4.23 1.98
C ALA A 87 -8.11 -3.44 3.17
N THR A 88 -7.62 -3.74 4.37
CA THR A 88 -7.94 -2.98 5.57
C THR A 88 -7.24 -1.62 5.55
N ILE A 89 -7.67 -0.72 6.40
CA ILE A 89 -7.03 0.61 6.53
C ILE A 89 -5.55 0.44 6.93
N ASN A 90 -5.24 -0.45 7.85
CA ASN A 90 -3.87 -0.72 8.26
C ASN A 90 -3.02 -1.25 7.12
N GLU A 91 -3.57 -2.15 6.30
CA GLU A 91 -2.90 -2.64 5.11
C GLU A 91 -2.62 -1.53 4.10
N LEU A 92 -3.58 -0.62 3.90
CA LEU A 92 -3.41 0.51 2.98
C LEU A 92 -2.36 1.51 3.50
N ILE A 93 -2.31 1.77 4.80
CA ILE A 93 -1.28 2.61 5.42
C ILE A 93 0.10 1.99 5.19
N CYS A 94 0.24 0.71 5.49
CA CYS A 94 1.49 -0.03 5.31
C CYS A 94 1.92 -0.04 3.84
N LEU A 95 1.00 -0.30 2.93
CA LEU A 95 1.25 -0.32 1.49
C LEU A 95 1.74 1.03 0.99
N SER A 96 1.13 2.12 1.46
CA SER A 96 1.54 3.49 1.13
C SER A 96 2.97 3.77 1.58
N ASN A 97 3.34 3.34 2.80
CA ASN A 97 4.69 3.45 3.31
C ASN A 97 5.68 2.63 2.48
N MET A 98 5.29 1.43 2.07
CA MET A 98 6.11 0.56 1.24
C MET A 98 6.35 1.13 -0.16
N GLU A 99 5.36 1.80 -0.74
CA GLU A 99 5.53 2.48 -2.03
C GLU A 99 6.63 3.54 -1.95
N ASN A 100 6.61 4.35 -0.89
CA ASN A 100 7.62 5.38 -0.67
C ASN A 100 9.01 4.77 -0.43
N LEU A 101 9.10 3.75 0.42
CA LEU A 101 10.36 3.07 0.70
C LEU A 101 10.92 2.35 -0.53
N ASN A 102 10.06 1.72 -1.32
CA ASN A 102 10.49 1.06 -2.55
C ASN A 102 11.05 2.07 -3.56
N ALA A 103 10.48 3.27 -3.64
CA ALA A 103 11.03 4.34 -4.47
C ALA A 103 12.48 4.66 -4.08
N VAL A 104 12.76 4.76 -2.78
CA VAL A 104 14.12 5.01 -2.26
C VAL A 104 15.04 3.83 -2.60
N PHE A 105 14.58 2.61 -2.41
CA PHE A 105 15.39 1.40 -2.72
C PHE A 105 15.70 1.29 -4.22
N ILE A 106 14.78 1.67 -5.08
CA ILE A 106 14.99 1.73 -6.54
C ILE A 106 16.08 2.75 -6.88
N GLU A 107 16.02 3.93 -6.30
CA GLU A 107 17.03 4.99 -6.49
C GLU A 107 18.42 4.56 -6.00
N GLN A 108 18.48 3.69 -5.01
CA GLN A 108 19.72 3.11 -4.48
C GLN A 108 20.23 1.92 -5.30
N ASN A 109 19.58 1.61 -6.43
CA ASN A 109 19.93 0.49 -7.30
C ASN A 109 19.81 -0.89 -6.63
N MET A 110 18.94 -1.02 -5.64
CA MET A 110 18.69 -2.29 -4.99
C MET A 110 17.96 -3.24 -5.94
N SER A 111 18.37 -4.50 -6.02
CA SER A 111 17.74 -5.48 -6.90
C SER A 111 16.29 -5.75 -6.50
N GLN A 112 15.47 -6.19 -7.45
CA GLN A 112 14.06 -6.52 -7.19
C GLN A 112 13.94 -7.59 -6.09
N ARG A 113 14.80 -8.60 -6.12
CA ARG A 113 14.81 -9.67 -5.12
C ARG A 113 15.11 -9.15 -3.72
N GLU A 114 16.12 -8.30 -3.59
CA GLU A 114 16.47 -7.66 -2.31
C GLU A 114 15.34 -6.76 -1.81
N ARG A 115 14.73 -6.01 -2.72
CA ARG A 115 13.60 -5.13 -2.39
C ARG A 115 12.40 -5.93 -1.87
N LEU A 116 12.08 -7.06 -2.53
CA LEU A 116 10.99 -7.93 -2.11
C LEU A 116 11.19 -8.42 -0.68
N VAL A 117 12.38 -8.94 -0.37
CA VAL A 117 12.70 -9.45 0.97
C VAL A 117 12.58 -8.34 2.01
N LYS A 118 13.17 -7.19 1.72
CA LYS A 118 13.19 -6.06 2.65
C LYS A 118 11.81 -5.48 2.88
N LEU A 119 11.02 -5.31 1.82
CA LEU A 119 9.65 -4.81 1.92
C LEU A 119 8.74 -5.78 2.68
N ASN A 120 8.91 -7.07 2.48
CA ASN A 120 8.16 -8.06 3.24
C ASN A 120 8.46 -7.97 4.75
N GLN A 121 9.73 -7.83 5.12
CA GLN A 121 10.12 -7.64 6.51
C GLN A 121 9.53 -6.36 7.10
N ILE A 122 9.53 -5.29 6.35
CA ILE A 122 8.94 -4.00 6.73
C ILE A 122 7.43 -4.15 6.92
N ALA A 123 6.75 -4.83 5.99
CA ALA A 123 5.31 -5.06 6.08
C ALA A 123 4.93 -5.82 7.35
N ILE A 124 5.65 -6.91 7.65
CA ILE A 124 5.42 -7.70 8.86
C ILE A 124 5.59 -6.83 10.11
N HIS A 125 6.66 -6.05 10.16
CA HIS A 125 6.95 -5.20 11.31
C HIS A 125 5.91 -4.09 11.48
N GLN A 126 5.58 -3.36 10.41
CA GLN A 126 4.62 -2.26 10.48
C GLN A 126 3.21 -2.74 10.79
N MET A 127 2.79 -3.85 10.21
CA MET A 127 1.47 -4.42 10.50
C MET A 127 1.37 -4.84 11.97
N SER A 128 2.43 -5.38 12.55
CA SER A 128 2.42 -5.76 13.98
C SER A 128 2.22 -4.53 14.87
N ILE A 129 2.81 -3.40 14.52
CA ILE A 129 2.64 -2.14 15.27
C ILE A 129 1.22 -1.60 15.10
N LEU A 130 0.72 -1.51 13.86
CA LEU A 130 -0.60 -0.98 13.57
C LEU A 130 -1.71 -1.80 14.23
N GLU A 131 -1.62 -3.11 14.19
CA GLU A 131 -2.58 -4.02 14.84
C GLU A 131 -2.51 -3.94 16.36
N SER A 132 -1.33 -3.78 16.93
CA SER A 132 -1.13 -3.58 18.37
C SER A 132 -1.80 -2.30 18.84
N ASP A 133 -1.63 -1.19 18.11
CA ASP A 133 -2.27 0.09 18.43
C ASP A 133 -3.80 -0.03 18.40
N ASP A 134 -4.36 -0.69 17.38
CA ASP A 134 -5.80 -0.93 17.29
C ASP A 134 -6.31 -1.73 18.48
N ASN A 135 -5.60 -2.76 18.90
CA ASN A 135 -5.97 -3.58 20.05
C ASN A 135 -5.93 -2.77 21.36
N GLN A 136 -4.95 -1.91 21.54
CA GLN A 136 -4.86 -1.02 22.68
C GLN A 136 -6.01 -0.02 22.71
N ASN A 137 -6.33 0.57 21.57
CA ASN A 137 -7.46 1.51 21.43
C ASN A 137 -8.79 0.82 21.75
N ARG A 138 -8.97 -0.40 21.30
CA ARG A 138 -10.18 -1.20 21.63
C ARG A 138 -10.29 -1.47 23.12
N LYS A 139 -9.19 -1.76 23.80
CA LYS A 139 -9.17 -1.96 25.26
C LYS A 139 -9.55 -0.69 25.99
N LEU A 140 -9.03 0.45 25.58
CA LEU A 140 -9.34 1.76 26.16
C LEU A 140 -10.83 2.12 25.98
N LEU A 141 -11.44 1.72 24.88
CA LEU A 141 -12.87 1.95 24.62
C LEU A 141 -13.79 1.05 25.44
N LYS A 142 -13.32 -0.10 25.90
CA LYS A 142 -14.10 -1.04 26.73
C LYS A 142 -14.09 -0.69 28.20
N ASP A 143 -13.09 -0.01 28.67
CA ASP A 143 -12.92 0.41 30.06
C ASP A 143 -13.53 1.81 30.27
#